data_8565932446e331065c8c20cd6823c70c
#
_entry.id   8565932446e331065c8c20cd6823c70c
#
_cell.length_a   1.000
_cell.length_b   1.000
_cell.length_c   1.000
_cell.angle_alpha   90.00
_cell.angle_beta   90.00
_cell.angle_gamma   90.00
#
_symmetry.space_group_name_H-M   'P 1'
#
loop_
_entity.id
_entity.type
_entity.pdbx_description
1 polymer ?
#
loop_
_entity_poly.entity_id
_entity_poly.type
_entity_poly.pdbx_seq_one_letter_code
_entity_poly.pdbx_strand_id
1 'polypeptide(L)'
;FAILTRANAAASEIIPLLEAKQVPYSFVANRGLYKKPLIADLINYLRLLDNYHESSALYRVLNFPKFQLEAIDIAHLTQFTNRKTISLYEAMHSEEALATVSEDAKAKIAELLKLLSEHSALTTEKSAVELFVQLVSDLEIDILLTPDTLENAQNREILEQFYKKVEVYSQNEENRTMRGFLDYLKLELEAGEEGALMKRQDDLD
;
A
#
# COMPACT_ATOMS: atom_id res chain seq x y z
N PHE A 1 -20.74 -3.20 28.89
CA PHE A 1 -20.94 -4.48 28.22
C PHE A 1 -20.10 -4.50 26.95
N ALA A 2 -19.57 -5.68 26.56
CA ALA A 2 -18.88 -5.89 25.30
C ALA A 2 -19.54 -7.03 24.54
N ILE A 3 -19.74 -6.86 23.24
CA ILE A 3 -20.21 -7.90 22.32
C ILE A 3 -19.03 -8.29 21.43
N LEU A 4 -18.56 -9.51 21.58
CA LEU A 4 -17.47 -10.04 20.77
C LEU A 4 -18.06 -10.86 19.61
N THR A 5 -17.69 -10.49 18.38
CA THR A 5 -18.11 -11.20 17.18
C THR A 5 -16.90 -11.76 16.44
N ARG A 6 -17.06 -12.95 15.84
CA ARG A 6 -15.99 -13.59 15.07
C ARG A 6 -15.77 -12.94 13.68
N ALA A 7 -16.81 -12.28 13.17
CA ALA A 7 -16.77 -11.61 11.88
C ALA A 7 -17.55 -10.27 11.93
N ASN A 8 -17.11 -9.28 11.18
CA ASN A 8 -17.76 -7.97 11.12
C ASN A 8 -19.21 -8.06 10.59
N ALA A 9 -19.53 -9.03 9.75
CA ALA A 9 -20.88 -9.28 9.27
C ALA A 9 -21.88 -9.49 10.41
N ALA A 10 -21.49 -10.22 11.46
CA ALA A 10 -22.35 -10.43 12.63
C ALA A 10 -22.56 -9.13 13.45
N ALA A 11 -21.57 -8.25 13.49
CA ALA A 11 -21.72 -6.93 14.12
C ALA A 11 -22.68 -6.05 13.32
N SER A 12 -22.65 -6.12 11.99
CA SER A 12 -23.54 -5.34 11.11
C SER A 12 -25.03 -5.67 11.29
N GLU A 13 -25.35 -6.84 11.82
CA GLU A 13 -26.73 -7.20 12.18
C GLU A 13 -27.18 -6.60 13.52
N ILE A 14 -26.22 -6.36 14.42
CA ILE A 14 -26.50 -5.87 15.79
C ILE A 14 -26.55 -4.34 15.81
N ILE A 15 -25.74 -3.66 15.03
CA ILE A 15 -25.64 -2.20 14.99
C ILE A 15 -27.00 -1.51 14.77
N PRO A 16 -27.81 -1.89 13.76
CA PRO A 16 -29.14 -1.26 13.56
C PRO A 16 -30.08 -1.47 14.73
N LEU A 17 -29.95 -2.55 15.49
CA LEU A 17 -30.77 -2.82 16.68
C LEU A 17 -30.38 -1.90 17.83
N LEU A 18 -29.09 -1.61 18.00
CA LEU A 18 -28.60 -0.67 19.00
C LEU A 18 -29.03 0.76 18.66
N GLU A 19 -28.94 1.15 17.39
CA GLU A 19 -29.39 2.44 16.89
C GLU A 19 -30.90 2.65 17.07
N ALA A 20 -31.71 1.67 16.71
CA ALA A 20 -33.15 1.70 16.87
C ALA A 20 -33.59 1.83 18.35
N LYS A 21 -32.76 1.33 19.27
CA LYS A 21 -32.98 1.41 20.72
C LYS A 21 -32.26 2.59 21.38
N GLN A 22 -31.59 3.45 20.59
CA GLN A 22 -30.79 4.58 21.10
C GLN A 22 -29.77 4.18 22.18
N VAL A 23 -29.21 2.96 22.07
CA VAL A 23 -28.15 2.50 22.96
C VAL A 23 -26.83 3.02 22.42
N PRO A 24 -26.09 3.85 23.16
CA PRO A 24 -24.77 4.30 22.72
C PRO A 24 -23.84 3.12 22.61
N TYR A 25 -23.12 3.00 21.49
CA TYR A 25 -22.18 1.93 21.21
C TYR A 25 -20.90 2.46 20.56
N SER A 26 -19.81 1.76 20.79
CA SER A 26 -18.56 1.93 20.03
C SER A 26 -18.31 0.67 19.22
N PHE A 27 -18.31 0.78 17.90
CA PHE A 27 -17.98 -0.33 17.03
C PHE A 27 -16.50 -0.31 16.70
N VAL A 28 -15.75 -1.21 17.30
CA VAL A 28 -14.31 -1.38 17.04
C VAL A 28 -14.15 -2.39 15.91
N ALA A 29 -14.30 -1.93 14.67
CA ALA A 29 -13.95 -2.72 13.49
C ALA A 29 -12.43 -2.64 13.28
N ASN A 30 -11.70 -3.56 13.88
CA ASN A 30 -10.23 -3.60 13.81
C ASN A 30 -9.71 -4.14 12.47
N ARG A 31 -10.40 -3.87 11.34
CA ARG A 31 -10.00 -4.41 10.04
C ARG A 31 -10.08 -3.34 8.97
N GLY A 32 -9.19 -3.45 7.99
CA GLY A 32 -9.25 -2.65 6.78
C GLY A 32 -8.12 -1.65 6.57
N LEU A 33 -7.08 -1.61 7.42
CA LEU A 33 -5.90 -0.76 7.19
C LEU A 33 -5.29 -1.03 5.81
N TYR A 34 -5.14 -2.30 5.42
CA TYR A 34 -4.57 -2.70 4.14
C TYR A 34 -5.45 -2.40 2.93
N LYS A 35 -6.74 -2.15 3.16
CA LYS A 35 -7.71 -1.77 2.11
C LYS A 35 -7.77 -0.27 1.87
N LYS A 36 -7.17 0.55 2.75
CA LYS A 36 -7.11 1.99 2.54
C LYS A 36 -6.27 2.29 1.29
N PRO A 37 -6.73 3.16 0.39
CA PRO A 37 -6.08 3.37 -0.91
C PRO A 37 -4.58 3.62 -0.81
N LEU A 38 -4.15 4.55 0.04
CA LEU A 38 -2.74 4.87 0.26
C LEU A 38 -1.93 3.66 0.73
N ILE A 39 -2.47 2.89 1.70
CA ILE A 39 -1.77 1.71 2.23
C ILE A 39 -1.75 0.57 1.22
N ALA A 40 -2.85 0.38 0.47
CA ALA A 40 -2.89 -0.60 -0.60
C ALA A 40 -1.87 -0.28 -1.70
N ASP A 41 -1.65 1.00 -2.01
CA ASP A 41 -0.63 1.44 -2.96
C ASP A 41 0.78 1.17 -2.43
N LEU A 42 1.05 1.50 -1.16
CA LEU A 42 2.31 1.17 -0.48
C LEU A 42 2.56 -0.34 -0.44
N ILE A 43 1.56 -1.15 -0.08
CA ILE A 43 1.69 -2.61 -0.07
C ILE A 43 2.03 -3.15 -1.46
N ASN A 44 1.40 -2.62 -2.52
CA ASN A 44 1.72 -3.03 -3.88
C ASN A 44 3.16 -2.62 -4.27
N TYR A 45 3.61 -1.43 -3.86
CA TYR A 45 5.01 -1.05 -4.04
C TYR A 45 5.97 -1.99 -3.29
N LEU A 46 5.66 -2.30 -2.02
CA LEU A 46 6.46 -3.23 -1.21
C LEU A 46 6.51 -4.64 -1.82
N ARG A 47 5.41 -5.14 -2.40
CA ARG A 47 5.38 -6.43 -3.11
C ARG A 47 6.34 -6.46 -4.30
N LEU A 48 6.47 -5.33 -5.03
CA LEU A 48 7.42 -5.24 -6.13
C LEU A 48 8.87 -5.36 -5.68
N LEU A 49 9.20 -5.00 -4.44
CA LEU A 49 10.55 -5.20 -3.91
C LEU A 49 10.89 -6.70 -3.72
N ASP A 50 9.88 -7.55 -3.56
CA ASP A 50 10.01 -9.00 -3.51
C ASP A 50 9.94 -9.64 -4.91
N ASN A 51 9.00 -9.17 -5.75
CA ASN A 51 8.76 -9.73 -7.07
C ASN A 51 8.38 -8.64 -8.10
N TYR A 52 9.33 -8.21 -8.90
CA TYR A 52 9.13 -7.22 -9.96
C TYR A 52 8.11 -7.65 -11.04
N HIS A 53 7.91 -8.94 -11.23
CA HIS A 53 7.03 -9.49 -12.28
C HIS A 53 5.56 -9.52 -11.88
N GLU A 54 5.19 -9.03 -10.67
CA GLU A 54 3.79 -8.92 -10.25
C GLU A 54 3.10 -7.76 -11.00
N SER A 55 2.63 -8.05 -12.22
CA SER A 55 2.06 -7.03 -13.13
C SER A 55 0.86 -6.27 -12.54
N SER A 56 0.06 -6.90 -11.68
CA SER A 56 -1.06 -6.24 -10.98
C SER A 56 -0.59 -5.16 -10.00
N ALA A 57 0.46 -5.46 -9.24
CA ALA A 57 1.08 -4.50 -8.32
C ALA A 57 1.74 -3.36 -9.10
N LEU A 58 2.46 -3.70 -10.17
CA LEU A 58 3.11 -2.69 -11.02
C LEU A 58 2.11 -1.77 -11.71
N TYR A 59 1.00 -2.33 -12.25
CA TYR A 59 -0.09 -1.52 -12.80
C TYR A 59 -0.63 -0.50 -11.80
N ARG A 60 -0.79 -0.91 -10.54
CA ARG A 60 -1.28 -0.02 -9.49
C ARG A 60 -0.26 1.08 -9.17
N VAL A 61 1.03 0.75 -9.09
CA VAL A 61 2.10 1.71 -8.82
C VAL A 61 2.27 2.73 -9.96
N LEU A 62 2.06 2.34 -11.21
CA LEU A 62 2.06 3.28 -12.34
C LEU A 62 0.95 4.34 -12.25
N ASN A 63 -0.13 4.07 -11.53
CA ASN A 63 -1.21 5.02 -11.24
C ASN A 63 -0.98 5.80 -9.94
N PHE A 64 0.08 5.51 -9.18
CA PHE A 64 0.40 6.22 -7.94
C PHE A 64 0.69 7.70 -8.23
N PRO A 65 0.27 8.66 -7.37
CA PRO A 65 0.35 10.10 -7.66
C PRO A 65 1.73 10.61 -8.10
N LYS A 66 2.81 10.06 -7.56
CA LYS A 66 4.17 10.41 -7.98
C LYS A 66 4.44 10.10 -9.45
N PHE A 67 4.00 8.94 -9.94
CA PHE A 67 4.23 8.52 -11.32
C PHE A 67 3.08 8.92 -12.23
N GLN A 68 1.86 8.59 -11.88
CA GLN A 68 0.60 8.95 -12.54
C GLN A 68 0.73 8.97 -14.08
N LEU A 69 1.03 7.80 -14.66
CA LEU A 69 1.09 7.65 -16.10
C LEU A 69 -0.30 7.90 -16.70
N GLU A 70 -0.32 8.45 -17.90
CA GLU A 70 -1.55 8.63 -18.65
C GLU A 70 -2.18 7.28 -19.01
N ALA A 71 -3.52 7.21 -18.97
CA ALA A 71 -4.25 5.96 -19.26
C ALA A 71 -3.91 5.38 -20.64
N ILE A 72 -3.59 6.22 -21.63
CA ILE A 72 -3.19 5.80 -22.97
C ILE A 72 -1.84 5.09 -22.97
N ASP A 73 -0.86 5.59 -22.19
CA ASP A 73 0.46 4.97 -22.09
C ASP A 73 0.37 3.62 -21.38
N ILE A 74 -0.42 3.55 -20.29
CA ILE A 74 -0.68 2.28 -19.60
C ILE A 74 -1.37 1.27 -20.54
N ALA A 75 -2.32 1.72 -21.36
CA ALA A 75 -3.00 0.87 -22.33
C ALA A 75 -2.03 0.32 -23.39
N HIS A 76 -1.12 1.13 -23.91
CA HIS A 76 -0.09 0.70 -24.84
C HIS A 76 0.83 -0.37 -24.24
N LEU A 77 1.33 -0.14 -23.02
CA LEU A 77 2.14 -1.14 -22.30
C LEU A 77 1.38 -2.43 -22.08
N THR A 78 0.11 -2.35 -21.62
CA THR A 78 -0.72 -3.54 -21.36
C THR A 78 -1.03 -4.30 -22.65
N GLN A 79 -1.31 -3.60 -23.76
CA GLN A 79 -1.50 -4.24 -25.05
C GLN A 79 -0.24 -4.95 -25.53
N PHE A 80 0.93 -4.35 -25.30
CA PHE A 80 2.21 -4.95 -25.64
C PHE A 80 2.48 -6.23 -24.83
N THR A 81 2.23 -6.20 -23.50
CA THR A 81 2.38 -7.39 -22.64
C THR A 81 1.51 -8.55 -23.10
N ASN A 82 0.23 -8.27 -23.43
CA ASN A 82 -0.71 -9.28 -23.89
C ASN A 82 -0.29 -9.89 -25.24
N ARG A 83 0.21 -9.05 -26.17
CA ARG A 83 0.67 -9.50 -27.49
C ARG A 83 1.91 -10.36 -27.42
N LYS A 84 2.85 -10.02 -26.52
CA LYS A 84 4.15 -10.70 -26.39
C LYS A 84 4.15 -11.79 -25.31
N THR A 85 3.10 -11.87 -24.50
CA THR A 85 3.00 -12.82 -23.35
C THR A 85 4.17 -12.63 -22.37
N ILE A 86 4.47 -11.38 -22.02
CA ILE A 86 5.51 -10.98 -21.06
C ILE A 86 4.92 -10.19 -19.90
N SER A 87 5.66 -10.05 -18.80
CA SER A 87 5.26 -9.20 -17.67
C SER A 87 5.31 -7.71 -18.03
N LEU A 88 4.60 -6.90 -17.24
CA LEU A 88 4.64 -5.45 -17.38
C LEU A 88 6.05 -4.91 -17.09
N TYR A 89 6.78 -5.53 -16.17
CA TYR A 89 8.17 -5.21 -15.87
C TYR A 89 9.08 -5.42 -17.10
N GLU A 90 8.94 -6.54 -17.79
CA GLU A 90 9.70 -6.81 -19.03
C GLU A 90 9.33 -5.83 -20.14
N ALA A 91 8.04 -5.46 -20.26
CA ALA A 91 7.62 -4.45 -21.22
C ALA A 91 8.24 -3.08 -20.94
N MET A 92 8.38 -2.68 -19.68
CA MET A 92 9.04 -1.41 -19.28
C MET A 92 10.55 -1.38 -19.56
N HIS A 93 11.18 -2.53 -19.84
CA HIS A 93 12.58 -2.62 -20.31
C HIS A 93 12.70 -2.81 -21.82
N SER A 94 11.57 -2.96 -22.54
CA SER A 94 11.58 -3.19 -23.99
C SER A 94 11.59 -1.86 -24.76
N GLU A 95 12.62 -1.64 -25.58
CA GLU A 95 12.67 -0.47 -26.48
C GLU A 95 11.44 -0.42 -27.41
N GLU A 96 10.95 -1.60 -27.90
CA GLU A 96 9.77 -1.69 -28.75
C GLU A 96 8.50 -1.22 -28.01
N ALA A 97 8.34 -1.59 -26.74
CA ALA A 97 7.22 -1.13 -25.93
C ALA A 97 7.34 0.36 -25.58
N LEU A 98 8.53 0.80 -25.18
CA LEU A 98 8.78 2.21 -24.82
C LEU A 98 8.62 3.15 -26.02
N ALA A 99 8.85 2.67 -27.25
CA ALA A 99 8.59 3.46 -28.46
C ALA A 99 7.09 3.81 -28.66
N THR A 100 6.18 3.13 -27.97
CA THR A 100 4.73 3.33 -28.09
C THR A 100 4.15 4.28 -27.02
N VAL A 101 4.93 4.70 -26.05
CA VAL A 101 4.51 5.58 -24.96
C VAL A 101 5.13 6.97 -25.07
N SER A 102 4.56 7.94 -24.38
CA SER A 102 5.02 9.33 -24.35
C SER A 102 6.41 9.47 -23.72
N GLU A 103 7.12 10.56 -24.02
CA GLU A 103 8.42 10.87 -23.41
C GLU A 103 8.29 11.08 -21.89
N ASP A 104 7.18 11.67 -21.42
CA ASP A 104 6.87 11.82 -20.00
C ASP A 104 6.74 10.44 -19.32
N ALA A 105 5.99 9.53 -19.95
CA ALA A 105 5.86 8.15 -19.45
C ALA A 105 7.21 7.43 -19.39
N LYS A 106 8.08 7.59 -20.40
CA LYS A 106 9.44 7.02 -20.40
C LYS A 106 10.27 7.52 -19.22
N ALA A 107 10.23 8.82 -18.95
CA ALA A 107 10.97 9.41 -17.82
C ALA A 107 10.48 8.87 -16.48
N LYS A 108 9.15 8.80 -16.27
CA LYS A 108 8.53 8.26 -15.06
C LYS A 108 8.80 6.75 -14.88
N ILE A 109 8.77 5.99 -15.96
CA ILE A 109 9.11 4.56 -15.96
C ILE A 109 10.58 4.38 -15.56
N ALA A 110 11.49 5.15 -16.12
CA ALA A 110 12.91 5.07 -15.78
C ALA A 110 13.15 5.41 -14.30
N GLU A 111 12.47 6.44 -13.77
CA GLU A 111 12.52 6.79 -12.34
C GLU A 111 11.98 5.66 -11.46
N LEU A 112 10.82 5.09 -11.80
CA LEU A 112 10.25 3.96 -11.06
C LEU A 112 11.19 2.75 -11.03
N LEU A 113 11.74 2.36 -12.18
CA LEU A 113 12.67 1.22 -12.27
C LEU A 113 13.94 1.46 -11.45
N LYS A 114 14.46 2.69 -11.44
CA LYS A 114 15.60 3.08 -10.61
C LYS A 114 15.26 2.93 -9.14
N LEU A 115 14.15 3.51 -8.65
CA LEU A 115 13.73 3.42 -7.26
C LEU A 115 13.49 1.97 -6.82
N LEU A 116 12.83 1.15 -7.65
CA LEU A 116 12.63 -0.27 -7.37
C LEU A 116 13.96 -1.01 -7.19
N SER A 117 14.93 -0.76 -8.09
CA SER A 117 16.26 -1.38 -8.00
C SER A 117 17.02 -0.96 -6.73
N GLU A 118 17.02 0.33 -6.41
CA GLU A 118 17.68 0.88 -5.23
C GLU A 118 17.06 0.34 -3.94
N HIS A 119 15.74 0.39 -3.82
CA HIS A 119 15.03 -0.06 -2.64
C HIS A 119 15.11 -1.58 -2.45
N SER A 120 15.04 -2.35 -3.53
CA SER A 120 15.17 -3.81 -3.44
C SER A 120 16.55 -4.24 -2.94
N ALA A 121 17.63 -3.57 -3.36
CA ALA A 121 18.96 -3.83 -2.84
C ALA A 121 19.05 -3.58 -1.32
N LEU A 122 18.31 -2.61 -0.80
CA LEU A 122 18.31 -2.24 0.61
C LEU A 122 17.42 -3.13 1.50
N THR A 123 16.59 -4.00 0.93
CA THR A 123 15.63 -4.81 1.72
C THR A 123 16.27 -5.74 2.73
N THR A 124 17.49 -6.22 2.46
CA THR A 124 18.24 -7.10 3.35
C THR A 124 19.24 -6.38 4.24
N GLU A 125 19.59 -5.13 3.91
CA GLU A 125 20.61 -4.35 4.61
C GLU A 125 20.01 -3.43 5.66
N LYS A 126 18.91 -2.76 5.33
CA LYS A 126 18.23 -1.82 6.22
C LYS A 126 17.15 -2.48 7.06
N SER A 127 16.94 -1.93 8.25
CA SER A 127 15.77 -2.29 9.05
C SER A 127 14.48 -1.89 8.33
N ALA A 128 13.38 -2.55 8.67
CA ALA A 128 12.07 -2.26 8.07
C ALA A 128 11.67 -0.79 8.29
N VAL A 129 11.95 -0.23 9.47
CA VAL A 129 11.66 1.18 9.79
C VAL A 129 12.49 2.13 8.93
N GLU A 130 13.82 1.92 8.87
CA GLU A 130 14.70 2.81 8.09
C GLU A 130 14.35 2.84 6.62
N LEU A 131 14.10 1.67 6.01
CA LEU A 131 13.73 1.62 4.61
C LEU A 131 12.31 2.15 4.38
N PHE A 132 11.37 1.92 5.30
CA PHE A 132 10.02 2.47 5.18
C PHE A 132 10.01 4.01 5.19
N VAL A 133 10.76 4.64 6.09
CA VAL A 133 10.89 6.10 6.14
C VAL A 133 11.50 6.63 4.83
N GLN A 134 12.53 5.95 4.32
CA GLN A 134 13.13 6.31 3.03
C GLN A 134 12.11 6.18 1.89
N LEU A 135 11.34 5.09 1.83
CA LEU A 135 10.28 4.87 0.82
C LEU A 135 9.24 5.99 0.83
N VAL A 136 8.78 6.40 2.03
CA VAL A 136 7.78 7.49 2.16
C VAL A 136 8.32 8.79 1.57
N SER A 137 9.61 9.11 1.82
CA SER A 137 10.27 10.29 1.27
C SER A 137 10.51 10.17 -0.23
N ASP A 138 11.08 9.06 -0.71
CA ASP A 138 11.44 8.87 -2.12
C ASP A 138 10.20 8.74 -3.03
N LEU A 139 9.08 8.28 -2.49
CA LEU A 139 7.77 8.27 -3.15
C LEU A 139 7.01 9.59 -2.97
N GLU A 140 7.60 10.61 -2.32
CA GLU A 140 7.02 11.93 -2.10
C GLU A 140 5.64 11.91 -1.41
N ILE A 141 5.39 10.87 -0.59
CA ILE A 141 4.11 10.72 0.12
C ILE A 141 3.92 11.84 1.14
N ASP A 142 4.98 12.25 1.81
CA ASP A 142 5.01 13.39 2.71
C ASP A 142 4.58 14.69 2.01
N ILE A 143 5.07 14.91 0.78
CA ILE A 143 4.69 16.06 -0.06
C ILE A 143 3.22 15.97 -0.47
N LEU A 144 2.75 14.79 -0.91
CA LEU A 144 1.36 14.56 -1.29
C LEU A 144 0.38 14.85 -0.14
N LEU A 145 0.80 14.58 1.10
CA LEU A 145 -0.02 14.78 2.29
C LEU A 145 0.14 16.18 2.92
N THR A 146 1.00 17.04 2.38
CA THR A 146 1.25 18.39 2.91
C THR A 146 0.02 19.30 2.92
N PRO A 147 -0.84 19.34 1.86
CA PRO A 147 -2.05 20.17 1.91
C PRO A 147 -2.93 19.81 3.10
N ASP A 148 -3.36 20.84 3.85
CA ASP A 148 -4.17 20.66 5.07
C ASP A 148 -5.65 20.48 4.70
N THR A 149 -5.97 19.31 4.16
CA THR A 149 -7.34 18.89 3.85
C THR A 149 -7.78 17.81 4.84
N LEU A 150 -9.10 17.64 5.02
CA LEU A 150 -9.62 16.56 5.86
C LEU A 150 -9.15 15.18 5.36
N GLU A 151 -9.14 14.98 4.06
CA GLU A 151 -8.67 13.75 3.43
C GLU A 151 -7.19 13.48 3.75
N ASN A 152 -6.33 14.49 3.61
CA ASN A 152 -4.91 14.33 3.92
C ASN A 152 -4.66 14.15 5.42
N ALA A 153 -5.46 14.77 6.28
CA ALA A 153 -5.40 14.51 7.72
C ALA A 153 -5.71 13.04 8.04
N GLN A 154 -6.75 12.48 7.42
CA GLN A 154 -7.09 11.06 7.56
C GLN A 154 -6.00 10.15 6.97
N ASN A 155 -5.45 10.49 5.81
CA ASN A 155 -4.38 9.71 5.18
C ASN A 155 -3.08 9.74 6.01
N ARG A 156 -2.73 10.88 6.64
CA ARG A 156 -1.61 10.96 7.59
C ARG A 156 -1.80 10.02 8.77
N GLU A 157 -2.99 10.01 9.35
CA GLU A 157 -3.32 9.10 10.47
C GLU A 157 -3.22 7.63 10.06
N ILE A 158 -3.73 7.28 8.87
CA ILE A 158 -3.64 5.93 8.32
C ILE A 158 -2.18 5.53 8.05
N LEU A 159 -1.37 6.44 7.50
CA LEU A 159 0.06 6.22 7.27
C LEU A 159 0.81 6.00 8.59
N GLU A 160 0.50 6.80 9.63
CA GLU A 160 1.08 6.65 10.97
C GLU A 160 0.74 5.28 11.58
N GLN A 161 -0.50 4.80 11.41
CA GLN A 161 -0.89 3.47 11.88
C GLN A 161 -0.11 2.36 11.17
N PHE A 162 0.11 2.49 9.87
CA PHE A 162 0.91 1.52 9.12
C PHE A 162 2.40 1.59 9.53
N TYR A 163 2.95 2.80 9.68
CA TYR A 163 4.31 2.99 10.22
C TYR A 163 4.47 2.32 11.59
N LYS A 164 3.49 2.50 12.50
CA LYS A 164 3.52 1.88 13.82
C LYS A 164 3.55 0.35 13.74
N LYS A 165 2.88 -0.24 12.75
CA LYS A 165 2.95 -1.68 12.51
C LYS A 165 4.35 -2.12 12.08
N VAL A 166 5.00 -1.37 11.19
CA VAL A 166 6.41 -1.61 10.79
C VAL A 166 7.34 -1.49 11.99
N GLU A 167 7.12 -0.48 12.84
CA GLU A 167 7.89 -0.25 14.07
C GLU A 167 7.74 -1.41 15.06
N VAL A 168 6.50 -1.83 15.35
CA VAL A 168 6.21 -2.96 16.26
C VAL A 168 6.85 -4.24 15.76
N TYR A 169 6.79 -4.51 14.44
CA TYR A 169 7.50 -5.62 13.82
C TYR A 169 9.00 -5.55 14.11
N SER A 170 9.62 -4.40 13.84
CA SER A 170 11.06 -4.19 14.03
C SER A 170 11.51 -4.28 15.49
N GLN A 171 10.61 -4.10 16.46
CA GLN A 171 10.91 -4.23 17.88
C GLN A 171 10.83 -5.66 18.40
N ASN A 172 9.89 -6.45 17.86
CA ASN A 172 9.52 -7.76 18.41
C ASN A 172 10.12 -8.94 17.65
N GLU A 173 10.58 -8.76 16.42
CA GLU A 173 11.12 -9.81 15.59
C GLU A 173 12.65 -9.84 15.60
N GLU A 174 13.23 -11.04 15.51
CA GLU A 174 14.68 -11.21 15.39
C GLU A 174 15.19 -10.66 14.04
N ASN A 175 14.44 -10.94 12.96
CA ASN A 175 14.76 -10.41 11.63
C ASN A 175 14.09 -9.05 11.43
N ARG A 176 14.80 -7.98 11.75
CA ARG A 176 14.33 -6.60 11.69
C ARG A 176 14.44 -5.96 10.30
N THR A 177 14.91 -6.69 9.31
CA THR A 177 15.09 -6.16 7.95
C THR A 177 13.74 -5.93 7.27
N MET A 178 13.74 -5.09 6.24
CA MET A 178 12.54 -4.90 5.39
C MET A 178 12.14 -6.22 4.73
N ARG A 179 13.08 -7.07 4.35
CA ARG A 179 12.79 -8.40 3.79
C ARG A 179 11.96 -9.24 4.76
N GLY A 180 12.36 -9.30 6.04
CA GLY A 180 11.60 -10.02 7.05
C GLY A 180 10.19 -9.45 7.25
N PHE A 181 10.03 -8.11 7.19
CA PHE A 181 8.72 -7.48 7.25
C PHE A 181 7.85 -7.84 6.03
N LEU A 182 8.42 -7.91 4.84
CA LEU A 182 7.70 -8.34 3.63
C LEU A 182 7.19 -9.78 3.74
N ASP A 183 8.01 -10.68 4.26
CA ASP A 183 7.60 -12.07 4.51
C ASP A 183 6.48 -12.15 5.54
N TYR A 184 6.57 -11.39 6.62
CA TYR A 184 5.52 -11.27 7.64
C TYR A 184 4.21 -10.71 7.05
N LEU A 185 4.28 -9.61 6.31
CA LEU A 185 3.12 -8.98 5.67
C LEU A 185 2.43 -9.91 4.68
N LYS A 186 3.22 -10.68 3.92
CA LYS A 186 2.72 -11.69 2.99
C LYS A 186 1.91 -12.77 3.70
N LEU A 187 2.42 -13.30 4.81
CA LEU A 187 1.70 -14.29 5.63
C LEU A 187 0.37 -13.75 6.17
N GLU A 188 0.34 -12.49 6.65
CA GLU A 188 -0.91 -11.87 7.10
C GLU A 188 -1.93 -11.74 5.96
N LEU A 189 -1.49 -11.28 4.79
CA LEU A 189 -2.37 -11.11 3.63
C LEU A 189 -2.90 -12.47 3.12
N GLU A 190 -2.08 -13.52 3.11
CA GLU A 190 -2.48 -14.89 2.74
C GLU A 190 -3.45 -15.49 3.78
N ALA A 191 -3.31 -15.14 5.06
CA ALA A 191 -4.25 -15.51 6.11
C ALA A 191 -5.58 -14.74 6.05
N GLY A 192 -5.72 -13.79 5.11
CA GLY A 192 -6.92 -12.95 4.97
C GLY A 192 -7.01 -11.84 6.02
N GLU A 193 -5.90 -11.49 6.67
CA GLU A 193 -5.88 -10.36 7.58
C GLU A 193 -5.97 -9.04 6.78
N GLU A 194 -6.72 -8.09 7.33
CA GLU A 194 -6.98 -6.79 6.70
C GLU A 194 -6.21 -5.64 7.36
N GLY A 195 -5.39 -5.94 8.35
CA GLY A 195 -4.71 -4.96 9.20
C GLY A 195 -5.64 -4.29 10.21
N ALA A 196 -5.16 -4.09 11.44
CA ALA A 196 -5.90 -3.40 12.48
C ALA A 196 -5.97 -1.90 12.18
N LEU A 197 -7.16 -1.30 12.30
CA LEU A 197 -7.37 0.15 12.33
C LEU A 197 -7.62 0.56 13.78
N MET A 198 -6.79 1.44 14.32
CA MET A 198 -7.06 2.09 15.60
C MET A 198 -7.95 3.31 15.35
N LYS A 199 -9.11 3.40 16.00
CA LYS A 199 -9.87 4.65 16.09
C LYS A 199 -9.29 5.50 17.21
N ARG A 200 -9.14 6.80 16.98
CA ARG A 200 -8.84 7.74 18.05
C ARG A 200 -10.00 7.75 19.05
N GLN A 201 -9.64 7.88 20.33
CA GLN A 201 -10.59 7.97 21.43
C GLN A 201 -11.38 9.30 21.41
N ASP A 202 -10.95 10.26 20.57
CA ASP A 202 -11.52 11.62 20.47
C ASP A 202 -12.79 11.70 19.60
N ASP A 203 -13.19 10.62 18.91
CA ASP A 203 -14.45 10.55 18.14
C ASP A 203 -15.66 10.12 19.01
N LEU A 204 -15.52 10.15 20.32
CA LEU A 204 -16.52 9.65 21.29
C LEU A 204 -17.15 10.75 22.16
N ASP A 205 -16.98 12.05 21.83
CA ASP A 205 -17.67 13.18 22.48
C ASP A 205 -18.82 13.75 21.62
#